data_e4a60bf6c9df6b444c6485196faa3c0a
#
_entry.id   e4a60bf6c9df6b444c6485196faa3c0a
#
_cell.length_a   1.000
_cell.length_b   1.000
_cell.length_c   1.000
_cell.angle_alpha   90.00
_cell.angle_beta   90.00
_cell.angle_gamma   90.00
#
_symmetry.space_group_name_H-M   'P 1'
#
loop_
_entity.id
_entity.type
_entity.pdbx_description
1 polymer ?
#
loop_
_entity_poly.entity_id
_entity_poly.type
_entity_poly.pdbx_seq_one_letter_code
_entity_poly.pdbx_strand_id
1 'polypeptide(L)'
;MSNTGQEKVGNPSRIFYISEIIGAKIIFNGGRIGKLADMIIVEKGMPLPHITHLYITRSFGRPSLIVPIDKILAMTASVITLDLESVAGYEGFLGSDAMLIHDYLLNKKVIDLEKREVSMVYDVKILRVNKNMYVTDVDFSKYGLFRKFGLKWLADILKVKEKTLPWTSVQPLPPNISNFKDNFNPVNEKLSDIPPVDLANILEKLNHEQRDIFFQELDSGSAAETFGELDPSIQLEMISSMDQKLIAHLIKAMPPGQAAGVLSLLGNPGKDELLKIVEPAFRMKIQSILGQQEQSITNYCSGDILKFHPAATVDDIRDNFKEVAKNKDFITYIYVVDSRDILEGVLDLKELLTADDGVKLKDIMSASVVSLTPENTMKEASEMFSRYGLSAIPVIDSDSKLIGALPYKNVVKLQRRFLD
;
A
#
# COMPACT_ATOMS: atom_id res chain seq x y z
N MET A 1 0.62 40.55 -60.11
CA MET A 1 -0.16 39.40 -59.71
C MET A 1 0.47 38.82 -58.49
N SER A 2 -0.02 39.28 -57.34
CA SER A 2 0.48 38.94 -56.03
C SER A 2 -0.33 37.77 -55.47
N ASN A 3 0.32 36.66 -55.27
CA ASN A 3 -0.30 35.48 -54.68
C ASN A 3 0.08 35.44 -53.17
N THR A 4 -0.76 36.00 -52.33
CA THR A 4 -0.64 35.93 -50.87
C THR A 4 -1.19 34.57 -50.42
N GLY A 5 -0.27 33.63 -50.28
CA GLY A 5 -0.55 32.37 -49.58
C GLY A 5 -0.81 32.66 -48.07
N GLN A 6 -2.09 32.58 -47.69
CA GLN A 6 -2.42 32.49 -46.28
C GLN A 6 -2.00 31.11 -45.78
N GLU A 7 -0.85 31.03 -45.10
CA GLU A 7 -0.52 29.91 -44.22
C GLU A 7 -1.59 29.83 -43.14
N LYS A 8 -2.34 28.75 -43.14
CA LYS A 8 -3.15 28.34 -41.98
C LYS A 8 -2.23 28.04 -40.82
N VAL A 9 -2.05 29.01 -39.98
CA VAL A 9 -1.37 28.84 -38.67
C VAL A 9 -2.21 27.84 -37.85
N GLY A 10 -1.83 26.61 -37.89
CA GLY A 10 -2.34 25.61 -36.95
C GLY A 10 -2.03 26.10 -35.54
N ASN A 11 -3.06 26.24 -34.71
CA ASN A 11 -2.92 26.67 -33.31
C ASN A 11 -2.00 25.67 -32.60
N PRO A 12 -0.82 26.04 -32.10
CA PRO A 12 0.09 25.08 -31.50
C PRO A 12 -0.56 24.46 -30.25
N SER A 13 -0.33 23.17 -30.06
CA SER A 13 -0.68 22.51 -28.81
C SER A 13 -0.05 23.23 -27.62
N ARG A 14 -0.84 23.56 -26.60
CA ARG A 14 -0.36 24.24 -25.40
C ARG A 14 -0.60 23.41 -24.16
N ILE A 15 0.40 23.38 -23.30
CA ILE A 15 0.35 22.69 -22.02
C ILE A 15 0.09 23.72 -20.93
N PHE A 16 -0.81 23.39 -20.00
CA PHE A 16 -1.12 24.18 -18.81
C PHE A 16 -1.12 23.24 -17.59
N TYR A 17 -0.86 23.82 -16.44
CA TYR A 17 -1.12 23.18 -15.16
C TYR A 17 -2.36 23.79 -14.53
N ILE A 18 -3.23 22.96 -13.92
CA ILE A 18 -4.48 23.44 -13.33
C ILE A 18 -4.23 24.51 -12.28
N SER A 19 -3.19 24.37 -11.47
CA SER A 19 -2.81 25.36 -10.45
C SER A 19 -2.43 26.73 -11.02
N GLU A 20 -1.96 26.79 -12.27
CA GLU A 20 -1.57 28.04 -12.93
C GLU A 20 -2.76 28.79 -13.49
N ILE A 21 -3.80 28.07 -13.89
CA ILE A 21 -4.96 28.66 -14.59
C ILE A 21 -6.18 28.88 -13.69
N ILE A 22 -6.28 28.18 -12.56
CA ILE A 22 -7.31 28.49 -11.54
C ILE A 22 -7.14 29.91 -11.06
N GLY A 23 -8.25 30.65 -11.00
CA GLY A 23 -8.26 32.07 -10.67
C GLY A 23 -8.00 33.00 -11.86
N ALA A 24 -7.73 32.47 -13.07
CA ALA A 24 -7.58 33.27 -14.29
C ALA A 24 -8.81 34.18 -14.51
N LYS A 25 -8.53 35.41 -14.96
CA LYS A 25 -9.59 36.37 -15.26
C LYS A 25 -10.32 35.97 -16.53
N ILE A 26 -11.66 35.93 -16.44
CA ILE A 26 -12.51 35.64 -17.60
C ILE A 26 -12.96 36.96 -18.23
N ILE A 27 -12.66 37.10 -19.50
CA ILE A 27 -12.95 38.33 -20.29
C ILE A 27 -13.96 38.01 -21.38
N PHE A 28 -14.97 38.83 -21.48
CA PHE A 28 -15.96 38.85 -22.57
C PHE A 28 -16.22 40.27 -23.03
N ASN A 29 -16.19 40.54 -24.34
CA ASN A 29 -16.35 41.88 -24.91
C ASN A 29 -15.49 42.96 -24.24
N GLY A 30 -14.23 42.63 -23.95
CA GLY A 30 -13.29 43.54 -23.29
C GLY A 30 -13.51 43.75 -21.79
N GLY A 31 -14.62 43.26 -21.24
CA GLY A 31 -14.95 43.36 -19.80
C GLY A 31 -14.68 42.07 -19.03
N ARG A 32 -14.26 42.22 -17.78
CA ARG A 32 -14.09 41.09 -16.86
C ARG A 32 -15.46 40.62 -16.35
N ILE A 33 -15.81 39.35 -16.57
CA ILE A 33 -17.09 38.76 -16.16
C ILE A 33 -16.97 37.81 -14.96
N GLY A 34 -15.78 37.31 -14.63
CA GLY A 34 -15.58 36.39 -13.50
C GLY A 34 -14.13 35.92 -13.36
N LYS A 35 -13.97 34.82 -12.64
CA LYS A 35 -12.72 34.07 -12.51
C LYS A 35 -12.96 32.58 -12.74
N LEU A 36 -12.01 31.89 -13.33
CA LEU A 36 -12.04 30.43 -13.43
C LEU A 36 -11.95 29.84 -12.01
N ALA A 37 -13.00 29.14 -11.62
CA ALA A 37 -13.03 28.41 -10.34
C ALA A 37 -12.56 26.98 -10.50
N ASP A 38 -13.03 26.30 -11.59
CA ASP A 38 -12.67 24.91 -11.87
C ASP A 38 -12.99 24.55 -13.33
N MET A 39 -12.74 23.29 -13.70
CA MET A 39 -13.09 22.73 -15.00
C MET A 39 -13.83 21.42 -14.83
N ILE A 40 -14.87 21.21 -15.65
CA ILE A 40 -15.66 19.98 -15.64
C ILE A 40 -15.03 18.98 -16.59
N ILE A 41 -14.79 17.75 -16.09
CA ILE A 41 -14.25 16.64 -16.87
C ILE A 41 -15.31 15.56 -17.11
N VAL A 42 -15.12 14.83 -18.19
CA VAL A 42 -15.83 13.59 -18.53
C VAL A 42 -14.78 12.53 -18.84
N GLU A 43 -14.88 11.39 -18.18
CA GLU A 43 -13.93 10.29 -18.27
C GLU A 43 -14.47 9.11 -19.09
N LYS A 44 -15.80 8.95 -19.15
CA LYS A 44 -16.46 7.79 -19.78
C LYS A 44 -16.06 7.57 -21.24
N GLY A 45 -15.50 6.38 -21.52
CA GLY A 45 -15.28 5.87 -22.87
C GLY A 45 -14.10 6.47 -23.62
N MET A 46 -13.23 7.23 -22.96
CA MET A 46 -12.06 7.84 -23.57
C MET A 46 -10.76 7.47 -22.81
N PRO A 47 -9.64 7.31 -23.54
CA PRO A 47 -8.34 6.97 -22.92
C PRO A 47 -7.79 8.10 -22.03
N LEU A 48 -8.22 9.36 -22.27
CA LEU A 48 -7.87 10.52 -21.46
C LEU A 48 -9.14 11.28 -21.08
N PRO A 49 -9.25 11.80 -19.85
CA PRO A 49 -10.37 12.63 -19.44
C PRO A 49 -10.44 13.90 -20.31
N HIS A 50 -11.63 14.16 -20.82
CA HIS A 50 -11.91 15.31 -21.64
C HIS A 50 -12.51 16.43 -20.80
N ILE A 51 -11.92 17.62 -20.86
CA ILE A 51 -12.48 18.81 -20.24
C ILE A 51 -13.58 19.33 -21.15
N THR A 52 -14.78 19.49 -20.63
CA THR A 52 -15.96 19.87 -21.41
C THR A 52 -16.39 21.30 -21.17
N HIS A 53 -16.30 21.78 -19.93
CA HIS A 53 -16.76 23.12 -19.54
C HIS A 53 -15.82 23.78 -18.56
N LEU A 54 -15.84 25.11 -18.58
CA LEU A 54 -15.26 25.98 -17.56
C LEU A 54 -16.33 26.28 -16.50
N TYR A 55 -15.98 26.13 -15.22
CA TYR A 55 -16.79 26.60 -14.12
C TYR A 55 -16.25 27.94 -13.62
N ILE A 56 -17.06 28.99 -13.75
CA ILE A 56 -16.66 30.39 -13.56
C ILE A 56 -17.44 30.99 -12.42
N THR A 57 -16.75 31.49 -11.39
CA THR A 57 -17.39 32.24 -10.30
C THR A 57 -17.37 33.73 -10.58
N ARG A 58 -18.44 34.39 -10.11
CA ARG A 58 -18.69 35.81 -10.29
C ARG A 58 -18.80 36.53 -8.92
N SER A 59 -18.45 37.81 -8.90
CA SER A 59 -18.54 38.62 -7.69
C SER A 59 -19.99 39.08 -7.42
N PHE A 60 -20.26 39.50 -6.19
CA PHE A 60 -21.52 40.14 -5.76
C PHE A 60 -22.77 39.26 -5.89
N GLY A 61 -22.69 37.98 -5.53
CA GLY A 61 -23.85 37.08 -5.49
C GLY A 61 -24.47 36.76 -6.86
N ARG A 62 -23.79 37.08 -7.96
CA ARG A 62 -24.26 36.72 -9.31
C ARG A 62 -24.10 35.19 -9.51
N PRO A 63 -25.02 34.56 -10.26
CA PRO A 63 -24.92 33.14 -10.57
C PRO A 63 -23.60 32.80 -11.24
N SER A 64 -23.08 31.62 -10.96
CA SER A 64 -21.90 31.05 -11.65
C SER A 64 -22.22 30.77 -13.11
N LEU A 65 -21.16 30.67 -13.93
CA LEU A 65 -21.31 30.32 -15.34
C LEU A 65 -20.69 28.97 -15.60
N ILE A 66 -21.37 28.17 -16.44
CA ILE A 66 -20.87 26.90 -16.97
C ILE A 66 -20.72 27.09 -18.48
N VAL A 67 -19.49 27.29 -18.95
CA VAL A 67 -19.19 27.65 -20.33
C VAL A 67 -18.45 26.53 -21.03
N PRO A 68 -18.95 26.01 -22.17
CA PRO A 68 -18.27 25.01 -22.97
C PRO A 68 -16.88 25.49 -23.43
N ILE A 69 -15.90 24.58 -23.46
CA ILE A 69 -14.50 24.92 -23.82
C ILE A 69 -14.33 25.39 -25.28
N ASP A 70 -15.24 25.02 -26.19
CA ASP A 70 -15.24 25.47 -27.58
C ASP A 70 -15.49 26.98 -27.72
N LYS A 71 -16.01 27.64 -26.68
CA LYS A 71 -16.22 29.09 -26.56
C LYS A 71 -14.97 29.84 -26.13
N ILE A 72 -13.85 29.18 -25.89
CA ILE A 72 -12.58 29.83 -25.55
C ILE A 72 -11.93 30.37 -26.84
N LEU A 73 -11.92 31.70 -26.98
CA LEU A 73 -11.23 32.40 -28.06
C LEU A 73 -9.71 32.41 -27.88
N ALA A 74 -9.26 32.79 -26.67
CA ALA A 74 -7.85 32.83 -26.32
C ALA A 74 -7.66 32.43 -24.85
N MET A 75 -6.52 31.81 -24.54
CA MET A 75 -6.20 31.35 -23.19
C MET A 75 -4.73 31.50 -22.88
N THR A 76 -4.46 32.12 -21.73
CA THR A 76 -3.15 32.21 -21.06
C THR A 76 -3.32 31.69 -19.61
N ALA A 77 -2.24 31.59 -18.87
CA ALA A 77 -2.29 31.23 -17.44
C ALA A 77 -3.12 32.20 -16.58
N SER A 78 -3.18 33.50 -16.94
CA SER A 78 -3.83 34.54 -16.13
C SER A 78 -5.15 35.07 -16.69
N VAL A 79 -5.42 34.83 -17.98
CA VAL A 79 -6.56 35.41 -18.69
C VAL A 79 -7.13 34.39 -19.68
N ILE A 80 -8.44 34.24 -19.67
CA ILE A 80 -9.22 33.46 -20.64
C ILE A 80 -10.23 34.40 -21.27
N THR A 81 -10.19 34.53 -22.61
CA THR A 81 -11.14 35.32 -23.38
C THR A 81 -12.16 34.39 -24.01
N LEU A 82 -13.43 34.71 -23.86
CA LEU A 82 -14.55 33.93 -24.35
C LEU A 82 -15.20 34.61 -25.56
N ASP A 83 -15.76 33.77 -26.44
CA ASP A 83 -16.59 34.14 -27.55
C ASP A 83 -18.02 33.64 -27.28
N LEU A 84 -18.86 34.51 -26.75
CA LEU A 84 -20.23 34.22 -26.34
C LEU A 84 -21.21 35.14 -27.06
N GLU A 85 -22.43 34.70 -27.24
CA GLU A 85 -23.51 35.58 -27.73
C GLU A 85 -24.05 36.45 -26.56
N SER A 86 -24.22 35.84 -25.39
CA SER A 86 -24.60 36.51 -24.14
C SER A 86 -24.10 35.73 -22.91
N VAL A 87 -23.93 36.41 -21.80
CA VAL A 87 -23.49 35.79 -20.52
C VAL A 87 -24.66 35.05 -19.85
N ALA A 88 -25.90 35.55 -20.02
CA ALA A 88 -27.09 35.00 -19.34
C ALA A 88 -27.41 33.55 -19.79
N GLY A 89 -27.08 33.18 -21.02
CA GLY A 89 -27.32 31.82 -21.54
C GLY A 89 -26.43 30.72 -20.92
N TYR A 90 -25.44 31.10 -20.12
CA TYR A 90 -24.49 30.19 -19.48
C TYR A 90 -24.59 30.22 -17.95
N GLU A 91 -25.53 30.96 -17.37
CA GLU A 91 -25.80 30.96 -15.93
C GLU A 91 -26.44 29.64 -15.52
N GLY A 92 -25.88 29.00 -14.47
CA GLY A 92 -26.35 27.72 -14.03
C GLY A 92 -25.72 27.24 -12.72
N PHE A 93 -26.29 26.16 -12.20
CA PHE A 93 -25.77 25.43 -11.08
C PHE A 93 -25.10 24.14 -11.57
N LEU A 94 -24.08 23.70 -10.86
CA LEU A 94 -23.46 22.40 -11.13
C LEU A 94 -24.47 21.28 -10.89
N GLY A 95 -24.61 20.37 -11.86
CA GLY A 95 -25.35 19.13 -11.64
C GLY A 95 -24.66 18.25 -10.60
N SER A 96 -25.42 17.38 -9.93
CA SER A 96 -24.88 16.42 -8.94
C SER A 96 -23.77 15.53 -9.50
N ASP A 97 -23.77 15.31 -10.81
CA ASP A 97 -22.88 14.39 -11.51
C ASP A 97 -21.68 15.10 -12.17
N ALA A 98 -21.53 16.41 -11.96
CA ALA A 98 -20.45 17.19 -12.54
C ALA A 98 -19.13 16.89 -11.80
N MET A 99 -18.17 16.32 -12.51
CA MET A 99 -16.83 16.04 -11.96
C MET A 99 -15.92 17.25 -12.18
N LEU A 100 -15.57 17.93 -11.09
CA LEU A 100 -14.66 19.05 -11.09
C LEU A 100 -13.21 18.56 -10.90
N ILE A 101 -12.25 19.04 -11.68
CA ILE A 101 -10.84 18.61 -11.61
C ILE A 101 -10.27 18.85 -10.21
N HIS A 102 -10.50 20.03 -9.63
CA HIS A 102 -9.98 20.38 -8.32
C HIS A 102 -10.52 19.45 -7.23
N ASP A 103 -11.82 19.22 -7.21
CA ASP A 103 -12.46 18.41 -6.19
C ASP A 103 -12.20 16.91 -6.37
N TYR A 104 -11.97 16.49 -7.61
CA TYR A 104 -11.78 15.08 -7.96
C TYR A 104 -10.32 14.64 -7.84
N LEU A 105 -9.36 15.49 -8.16
CA LEU A 105 -7.94 15.13 -8.27
C LEU A 105 -7.02 15.88 -7.32
N LEU A 106 -7.15 17.20 -7.19
CA LEU A 106 -6.17 17.98 -6.43
C LEU A 106 -6.25 17.70 -4.93
N ASN A 107 -5.09 17.42 -4.33
CA ASN A 107 -4.93 17.02 -2.94
C ASN A 107 -5.70 15.72 -2.59
N LYS A 108 -5.99 14.88 -3.59
CA LYS A 108 -6.56 13.56 -3.38
C LYS A 108 -5.50 12.50 -3.54
N LYS A 109 -5.75 11.36 -2.90
CA LYS A 109 -4.94 10.16 -3.08
C LYS A 109 -5.36 9.47 -4.38
N VAL A 110 -4.38 8.96 -5.10
CA VAL A 110 -4.57 8.13 -6.30
C VAL A 110 -3.62 6.96 -6.23
N ILE A 111 -3.93 5.90 -6.94
CA ILE A 111 -3.05 4.74 -7.06
C ILE A 111 -2.13 4.96 -8.26
N ASP A 112 -0.82 4.92 -8.04
CA ASP A 112 0.21 4.82 -9.07
C ASP A 112 0.32 3.35 -9.48
N LEU A 113 -0.19 3.01 -10.67
CA LEU A 113 -0.23 1.63 -11.17
C LEU A 113 1.17 1.11 -11.56
N GLU A 114 2.13 2.00 -11.85
CA GLU A 114 3.49 1.61 -12.20
C GLU A 114 4.30 1.23 -10.95
N LYS A 115 4.17 2.04 -9.88
CA LYS A 115 4.88 1.79 -8.61
C LYS A 115 4.08 0.99 -7.60
N ARG A 116 2.80 0.75 -7.88
CA ARG A 116 1.88 0.04 -6.99
C ARG A 116 1.81 0.68 -5.60
N GLU A 117 1.74 2.01 -5.58
CA GLU A 117 1.68 2.78 -4.33
C GLU A 117 0.61 3.87 -4.40
N VAL A 118 0.13 4.29 -3.21
CA VAL A 118 -0.77 5.43 -3.10
C VAL A 118 0.04 6.71 -3.05
N SER A 119 -0.27 7.64 -3.96
CA SER A 119 0.38 8.94 -4.06
C SER A 119 -0.63 10.08 -3.99
N MET A 120 -0.20 11.26 -3.50
CA MET A 120 -1.04 12.45 -3.45
C MET A 120 -0.80 13.33 -4.67
N VAL A 121 -1.89 13.74 -5.32
CA VAL A 121 -1.84 14.63 -6.49
C VAL A 121 -1.70 16.08 -6.02
N TYR A 122 -0.64 16.74 -6.44
CA TYR A 122 -0.42 18.16 -6.14
C TYR A 122 -0.80 19.08 -7.29
N ASP A 123 -0.75 18.60 -8.54
CA ASP A 123 -1.15 19.35 -9.72
C ASP A 123 -1.60 18.42 -10.86
N VAL A 124 -2.24 18.99 -11.86
CA VAL A 124 -2.75 18.26 -13.03
C VAL A 124 -2.32 18.98 -14.29
N LYS A 125 -1.76 18.23 -15.23
CA LYS A 125 -1.30 18.73 -16.53
C LYS A 125 -2.41 18.60 -17.58
N ILE A 126 -2.69 19.69 -18.24
CA ILE A 126 -3.74 19.82 -19.25
C ILE A 126 -3.08 20.13 -20.58
N LEU A 127 -3.47 19.37 -21.59
CA LEU A 127 -3.09 19.59 -22.98
C LEU A 127 -4.28 20.19 -23.74
N ARG A 128 -4.09 21.38 -24.32
CA ARG A 128 -5.05 21.97 -25.26
C ARG A 128 -4.59 21.72 -26.68
N VAL A 129 -5.45 21.06 -27.47
CA VAL A 129 -5.24 20.84 -28.90
C VAL A 129 -6.44 21.43 -29.65
N ASN A 130 -6.23 22.51 -30.36
CA ASN A 130 -7.30 23.26 -31.05
C ASN A 130 -8.38 23.72 -30.05
N LYS A 131 -9.62 23.20 -30.20
CA LYS A 131 -10.76 23.50 -29.33
C LYS A 131 -10.97 22.46 -28.20
N ASN A 132 -10.18 21.41 -28.16
CA ASN A 132 -10.31 20.34 -27.17
C ASN A 132 -9.25 20.47 -26.08
N MET A 133 -9.58 20.02 -24.87
CA MET A 133 -8.68 20.00 -23.72
C MET A 133 -8.76 18.64 -23.02
N TYR A 134 -7.59 18.10 -22.66
CA TYR A 134 -7.45 16.78 -22.07
C TYR A 134 -6.58 16.82 -20.83
N VAL A 135 -6.88 16.02 -19.83
CA VAL A 135 -5.98 15.71 -18.75
C VAL A 135 -4.99 14.67 -19.25
N THR A 136 -3.70 14.97 -19.24
CA THR A 136 -2.67 14.06 -19.76
C THR A 136 -1.83 13.41 -18.67
N ASP A 137 -1.50 14.16 -17.64
CA ASP A 137 -0.63 13.70 -16.57
C ASP A 137 -1.08 14.28 -15.23
N VAL A 138 -0.70 13.61 -14.14
CA VAL A 138 -0.81 14.10 -12.76
C VAL A 138 0.57 14.30 -12.15
N ASP A 139 0.73 15.35 -11.37
CA ASP A 139 2.00 15.74 -10.73
C ASP A 139 1.96 15.37 -9.23
N PHE A 140 2.83 14.47 -8.83
CA PHE A 140 3.03 14.01 -7.44
C PHE A 140 4.22 14.67 -6.75
N SER A 141 4.90 15.59 -7.46
CA SER A 141 6.08 16.22 -6.94
C SER A 141 5.76 17.41 -6.03
N LYS A 142 6.63 17.64 -5.07
CA LYS A 142 6.57 18.88 -4.29
C LYS A 142 6.72 20.12 -5.19
N TYR A 143 7.23 19.98 -6.42
CA TYR A 143 7.29 21.06 -7.42
C TYR A 143 5.89 21.58 -7.78
N GLY A 144 4.90 20.68 -7.95
CA GLY A 144 3.49 21.04 -8.17
C GLY A 144 2.93 21.87 -7.00
N LEU A 145 3.31 21.55 -5.76
CA LEU A 145 2.93 22.33 -4.59
C LEU A 145 3.53 23.76 -4.64
N PHE A 146 4.82 23.89 -4.95
CA PHE A 146 5.46 25.20 -5.12
C PHE A 146 4.83 26.01 -6.27
N ARG A 147 4.43 25.34 -7.37
CA ARG A 147 3.73 25.96 -8.50
C ARG A 147 2.40 26.55 -8.05
N LYS A 148 1.61 25.80 -7.28
CA LYS A 148 0.32 26.23 -6.74
C LYS A 148 0.41 27.50 -5.90
N PHE A 149 1.50 27.69 -5.15
CA PHE A 149 1.74 28.89 -4.34
C PHE A 149 2.52 30.00 -5.06
N GLY A 150 2.78 29.87 -6.36
CA GLY A 150 3.57 30.83 -7.12
C GLY A 150 5.06 30.89 -6.75
N LEU A 151 5.55 29.88 -6.05
CA LEU A 151 6.92 29.76 -5.51
C LEU A 151 7.83 28.89 -6.39
N LYS A 152 7.62 28.86 -7.70
CA LYS A 152 8.45 28.08 -8.65
C LYS A 152 9.94 28.38 -8.50
N TRP A 153 10.29 29.65 -8.35
CA TRP A 153 11.67 30.08 -8.16
C TRP A 153 12.37 29.44 -6.97
N LEU A 154 11.60 29.13 -5.89
CA LEU A 154 12.13 28.45 -4.71
C LEU A 154 12.33 26.96 -4.99
N ALA A 155 11.43 26.34 -5.74
CA ALA A 155 11.59 24.95 -6.17
C ALA A 155 12.84 24.77 -7.05
N ASP A 156 13.12 25.74 -7.94
CA ASP A 156 14.29 25.72 -8.78
C ASP A 156 15.59 25.87 -7.96
N ILE A 157 15.62 26.76 -6.98
CA ILE A 157 16.74 26.91 -6.04
C ILE A 157 16.98 25.62 -5.25
N LEU A 158 15.90 24.99 -4.76
CA LEU A 158 15.97 23.74 -3.99
C LEU A 158 16.21 22.50 -4.87
N LYS A 159 16.33 22.69 -6.20
CA LYS A 159 16.49 21.61 -7.19
C LYS A 159 15.43 20.51 -7.07
N VAL A 160 14.21 20.87 -6.70
CA VAL A 160 13.07 19.95 -6.65
C VAL A 160 12.72 19.56 -8.07
N LYS A 161 12.78 18.27 -8.40
CA LYS A 161 12.43 17.77 -9.73
C LYS A 161 10.91 17.60 -9.85
N GLU A 162 10.39 17.94 -11.02
CA GLU A 162 9.03 17.59 -11.40
C GLU A 162 8.89 16.08 -11.57
N LYS A 163 7.77 15.51 -11.12
CA LYS A 163 7.48 14.07 -11.20
C LYS A 163 6.02 13.90 -11.61
N THR A 164 5.81 13.73 -12.89
CA THR A 164 4.49 13.51 -13.47
C THR A 164 4.33 12.06 -13.91
N LEU A 165 3.12 11.53 -13.82
CA LEU A 165 2.73 10.25 -14.39
C LEU A 165 1.62 10.46 -15.41
N PRO A 166 1.63 9.71 -16.51
CA PRO A 166 0.54 9.69 -17.47
C PRO A 166 -0.78 9.30 -16.80
N TRP A 167 -1.89 9.89 -17.25
CA TRP A 167 -3.23 9.53 -16.75
C TRP A 167 -3.49 8.02 -16.80
N THR A 168 -3.02 7.36 -17.87
CA THR A 168 -3.21 5.91 -18.07
C THR A 168 -2.50 5.03 -17.04
N SER A 169 -1.55 5.59 -16.28
CA SER A 169 -0.83 4.90 -15.20
C SER A 169 -1.35 5.26 -13.81
N VAL A 170 -2.49 5.99 -13.74
CA VAL A 170 -3.04 6.50 -12.49
C VAL A 170 -4.49 6.07 -12.35
N GLN A 171 -4.86 5.58 -11.17
CA GLN A 171 -6.24 5.30 -10.80
C GLN A 171 -6.70 6.30 -9.73
N PRO A 172 -7.59 7.25 -10.05
CA PRO A 172 -8.21 8.11 -9.06
C PRO A 172 -9.08 7.32 -8.08
N LEU A 173 -9.08 7.77 -6.82
CA LEU A 173 -9.96 7.27 -5.78
C LEU A 173 -11.09 8.28 -5.59
N PRO A 174 -12.33 7.95 -5.98
CA PRO A 174 -13.43 8.91 -5.92
C PRO A 174 -13.74 9.30 -4.47
N PRO A 175 -14.15 10.56 -4.25
CA PRO A 175 -14.45 11.07 -2.92
C PRO A 175 -15.77 10.55 -2.34
N ASN A 176 -16.69 10.00 -3.15
CA ASN A 176 -18.02 9.55 -2.73
C ASN A 176 -18.39 8.19 -3.33
N ILE A 177 -19.06 7.36 -2.53
CA ILE A 177 -19.52 5.99 -2.82
C ILE A 177 -20.44 5.91 -4.05
N SER A 178 -21.32 6.91 -4.27
CA SER A 178 -22.31 6.89 -5.35
C SER A 178 -21.72 6.95 -6.76
N ASN A 179 -20.55 7.51 -6.92
CA ASN A 179 -19.90 7.71 -8.23
C ASN A 179 -18.85 6.62 -8.55
N PHE A 180 -18.61 5.69 -7.63
CA PHE A 180 -17.54 4.69 -7.76
C PHE A 180 -17.88 3.63 -8.80
N LYS A 181 -19.08 3.04 -8.74
CA LYS A 181 -19.52 1.97 -9.65
C LYS A 181 -19.59 2.39 -11.12
N ASP A 182 -19.85 3.65 -11.37
CA ASP A 182 -20.02 4.17 -12.73
C ASP A 182 -18.69 4.56 -13.40
N ASN A 183 -17.65 4.83 -12.63
CA ASN A 183 -16.37 5.37 -13.12
C ASN A 183 -15.20 4.39 -13.07
N PHE A 184 -15.40 3.17 -12.52
CA PHE A 184 -14.32 2.21 -12.25
C PHE A 184 -14.08 1.19 -13.39
N ASN A 185 -14.45 1.47 -14.61
CA ASN A 185 -14.61 0.45 -15.65
C ASN A 185 -13.38 0.03 -16.48
N PRO A 186 -12.23 0.69 -16.53
CA PRO A 186 -11.07 0.14 -17.25
C PRO A 186 -9.99 -0.50 -16.37
N VAL A 187 -10.13 -0.51 -15.06
CA VAL A 187 -9.04 -0.89 -14.13
C VAL A 187 -9.12 -2.33 -13.64
N ASN A 188 -10.29 -2.98 -13.72
CA ASN A 188 -10.45 -4.35 -13.22
C ASN A 188 -9.46 -5.36 -13.83
N GLU A 189 -9.13 -5.22 -15.12
CA GLU A 189 -8.12 -6.08 -15.75
C GLU A 189 -6.70 -5.81 -15.23
N LYS A 190 -6.43 -4.57 -14.77
CA LYS A 190 -5.10 -4.20 -14.24
C LYS A 190 -4.96 -4.44 -12.74
N LEU A 191 -6.05 -4.45 -11.98
CA LEU A 191 -6.01 -4.74 -10.53
C LEU A 191 -5.71 -6.22 -10.27
N SER A 192 -6.24 -7.12 -11.09
CA SER A 192 -5.94 -8.55 -11.01
C SER A 192 -4.47 -8.90 -11.26
N ASP A 193 -3.74 -8.02 -11.97
CA ASP A 193 -2.32 -8.20 -12.26
C ASP A 193 -1.41 -7.71 -11.12
N ILE A 194 -1.96 -7.01 -10.12
CA ILE A 194 -1.20 -6.52 -8.97
C ILE A 194 -1.07 -7.65 -7.93
N PRO A 195 0.15 -7.96 -7.46
CA PRO A 195 0.35 -8.96 -6.42
C PRO A 195 -0.43 -8.62 -5.13
N PRO A 196 -0.96 -9.63 -4.41
CA PRO A 196 -1.74 -9.42 -3.19
C PRO A 196 -1.04 -8.58 -2.12
N VAL A 197 0.28 -8.73 -1.97
CA VAL A 197 1.11 -7.93 -1.04
C VAL A 197 1.08 -6.44 -1.40
N ASP A 198 1.15 -6.11 -2.70
CA ASP A 198 1.10 -4.71 -3.16
C ASP A 198 -0.30 -4.13 -3.00
N LEU A 199 -1.36 -4.93 -3.27
CA LEU A 199 -2.75 -4.55 -3.00
C LEU A 199 -2.98 -4.29 -1.51
N ALA A 200 -2.44 -5.12 -0.62
CA ALA A 200 -2.50 -4.91 0.82
C ALA A 200 -1.83 -3.58 1.21
N ASN A 201 -0.62 -3.32 0.72
CA ASN A 201 0.08 -2.04 0.95
C ASN A 201 -0.71 -0.81 0.45
N ILE A 202 -1.47 -0.95 -0.64
CA ILE A 202 -2.36 0.10 -1.13
C ILE A 202 -3.52 0.30 -0.17
N LEU A 203 -4.22 -0.78 0.21
CA LEU A 203 -5.37 -0.74 1.12
C LEU A 203 -5.01 -0.13 2.48
N GLU A 204 -3.84 -0.45 3.03
CA GLU A 204 -3.34 0.09 4.30
C GLU A 204 -3.17 1.62 4.30
N LYS A 205 -2.91 2.22 3.13
CA LYS A 205 -2.76 3.67 2.97
C LYS A 205 -4.07 4.40 2.71
N LEU A 206 -5.16 3.68 2.48
CA LEU A 206 -6.50 4.24 2.27
C LEU A 206 -7.19 4.54 3.60
N ASN A 207 -8.16 5.46 3.58
CA ASN A 207 -9.09 5.60 4.69
C ASN A 207 -10.12 4.47 4.67
N HIS A 208 -10.91 4.31 5.74
CA HIS A 208 -11.90 3.25 5.90
C HIS A 208 -12.86 3.15 4.70
N GLU A 209 -13.52 4.25 4.33
CA GLU A 209 -14.50 4.26 3.22
C GLU A 209 -13.87 3.87 1.88
N GLN A 210 -12.69 4.42 1.58
CA GLN A 210 -11.95 4.11 0.35
C GLN A 210 -11.49 2.65 0.32
N ARG A 211 -11.08 2.11 1.46
CA ARG A 211 -10.64 0.73 1.62
C ARG A 211 -11.77 -0.25 1.36
N ASP A 212 -12.93 -0.03 1.96
CA ASP A 212 -14.11 -0.88 1.79
C ASP A 212 -14.56 -0.94 0.33
N ILE A 213 -14.61 0.21 -0.33
CA ILE A 213 -15.00 0.31 -1.73
C ILE A 213 -13.98 -0.41 -2.62
N PHE A 214 -12.68 -0.12 -2.44
CA PHE A 214 -11.63 -0.73 -3.24
C PHE A 214 -11.60 -2.26 -3.07
N PHE A 215 -11.77 -2.73 -1.84
CA PHE A 215 -11.79 -4.15 -1.52
C PHE A 215 -12.98 -4.90 -2.15
N GLN A 216 -14.15 -4.25 -2.25
CA GLN A 216 -15.34 -4.81 -2.91
C GLN A 216 -15.18 -4.97 -4.43
N GLU A 217 -14.26 -4.25 -5.06
CA GLU A 217 -13.97 -4.37 -6.49
C GLU A 217 -13.00 -5.51 -6.83
N LEU A 218 -12.36 -6.11 -5.84
CA LEU A 218 -11.49 -7.27 -6.04
C LEU A 218 -12.35 -8.52 -6.29
N ASP A 219 -11.87 -9.39 -7.18
CA ASP A 219 -12.45 -10.74 -7.29
C ASP A 219 -12.21 -11.55 -6.00
N SER A 220 -13.01 -12.60 -5.79
CA SER A 220 -12.98 -13.37 -4.54
C SER A 220 -11.61 -13.97 -4.21
N GLY A 221 -10.83 -14.37 -5.19
CA GLY A 221 -9.49 -14.92 -5.00
C GLY A 221 -8.51 -13.84 -4.57
N SER A 222 -8.40 -12.78 -5.36
CA SER A 222 -7.54 -11.62 -5.07
C SER A 222 -7.92 -10.96 -3.73
N ALA A 223 -9.20 -10.87 -3.40
CA ALA A 223 -9.68 -10.34 -2.13
C ALA A 223 -9.20 -11.20 -0.95
N ALA A 224 -9.32 -12.54 -1.05
CA ALA A 224 -8.90 -13.46 0.02
C ALA A 224 -7.37 -13.42 0.25
N GLU A 225 -6.60 -13.47 -0.83
CA GLU A 225 -5.13 -13.39 -0.76
C GLU A 225 -4.67 -12.04 -0.21
N THR A 226 -5.22 -10.94 -0.74
CA THR A 226 -4.90 -9.58 -0.28
C THR A 226 -5.26 -9.38 1.18
N PHE A 227 -6.43 -9.85 1.62
CA PHE A 227 -6.86 -9.74 3.01
C PHE A 227 -5.90 -10.46 3.97
N GLY A 228 -5.36 -11.60 3.54
CA GLY A 228 -4.37 -12.35 4.33
C GLY A 228 -3.02 -11.65 4.48
N GLU A 229 -2.70 -10.70 3.61
CA GLU A 229 -1.45 -9.92 3.65
C GLU A 229 -1.59 -8.57 4.39
N LEU A 230 -2.83 -8.14 4.72
CA LEU A 230 -3.08 -6.90 5.47
C LEU A 230 -2.53 -6.99 6.90
N ASP A 231 -2.17 -5.81 7.45
CA ASP A 231 -1.86 -5.66 8.86
C ASP A 231 -3.02 -6.17 9.73
N PRO A 232 -2.76 -6.92 10.82
CA PRO A 232 -3.79 -7.47 11.70
C PRO A 232 -4.79 -6.45 12.24
N SER A 233 -4.34 -5.23 12.55
CA SER A 233 -5.22 -4.15 13.05
C SER A 233 -6.24 -3.75 11.98
N ILE A 234 -5.81 -3.70 10.72
CA ILE A 234 -6.67 -3.38 9.58
C ILE A 234 -7.61 -4.55 9.26
N GLN A 235 -7.12 -5.79 9.35
CA GLN A 235 -7.99 -6.97 9.21
C GLN A 235 -9.12 -6.93 10.23
N LEU A 236 -8.81 -6.62 11.49
CA LEU A 236 -9.80 -6.55 12.57
C LEU A 236 -10.79 -5.40 12.36
N GLU A 237 -10.31 -4.23 11.95
CA GLU A 237 -11.14 -3.08 11.59
C GLU A 237 -12.14 -3.44 10.48
N MET A 238 -11.66 -4.04 9.38
CA MET A 238 -12.49 -4.43 8.24
C MET A 238 -13.52 -5.50 8.61
N ILE A 239 -13.13 -6.53 9.38
CA ILE A 239 -14.07 -7.56 9.86
C ILE A 239 -15.18 -6.93 10.70
N SER A 240 -14.87 -5.93 11.50
CA SER A 240 -15.85 -5.27 12.37
C SER A 240 -16.91 -4.48 11.60
N SER A 241 -16.60 -4.04 10.37
CA SER A 241 -17.50 -3.27 9.49
C SER A 241 -18.21 -4.12 8.43
N MET A 242 -17.68 -5.30 8.09
CA MET A 242 -18.22 -6.16 7.03
C MET A 242 -19.45 -6.96 7.49
N ASP A 243 -20.33 -7.25 6.52
CA ASP A 243 -21.43 -8.22 6.71
C ASP A 243 -20.86 -9.62 6.96
N GLN A 244 -21.46 -10.35 7.91
CA GLN A 244 -21.04 -11.72 8.27
C GLN A 244 -21.00 -12.68 7.08
N LYS A 245 -21.89 -12.53 6.08
CA LYS A 245 -21.91 -13.35 4.87
C LYS A 245 -20.68 -13.09 4.00
N LEU A 246 -20.26 -11.82 3.90
CA LEU A 246 -19.07 -11.43 3.15
C LEU A 246 -17.81 -11.99 3.82
N ILE A 247 -17.72 -11.87 5.15
CA ILE A 247 -16.61 -12.43 5.93
C ILE A 247 -16.53 -13.95 5.76
N ALA A 248 -17.68 -14.65 5.83
CA ALA A 248 -17.71 -16.09 5.64
C ALA A 248 -17.28 -16.50 4.23
N HIS A 249 -17.64 -15.73 3.20
CA HIS A 249 -17.22 -15.96 1.83
C HIS A 249 -15.70 -15.75 1.68
N LEU A 250 -15.18 -14.70 2.27
CA LEU A 250 -13.75 -14.38 2.30
C LEU A 250 -12.94 -15.50 2.97
N ILE A 251 -13.36 -15.92 4.18
CA ILE A 251 -12.69 -17.01 4.93
C ILE A 251 -12.68 -18.32 4.13
N LYS A 252 -13.77 -18.63 3.41
CA LYS A 252 -13.83 -19.84 2.57
C LYS A 252 -12.87 -19.81 1.38
N ALA A 253 -12.60 -18.63 0.84
CA ALA A 253 -11.67 -18.47 -0.28
C ALA A 253 -10.20 -18.51 0.15
N MET A 254 -9.93 -18.40 1.48
CA MET A 254 -8.57 -18.45 2.02
C MET A 254 -8.05 -19.89 2.19
N PRO A 255 -6.71 -20.11 2.11
CA PRO A 255 -6.09 -21.30 2.65
C PRO A 255 -6.42 -21.50 4.15
N PRO A 256 -6.59 -22.75 4.65
CA PRO A 256 -6.99 -22.99 6.06
C PRO A 256 -6.09 -22.34 7.10
N GLY A 257 -4.78 -22.25 6.85
CA GLY A 257 -3.80 -21.61 7.74
C GLY A 257 -4.01 -20.10 7.83
N GLN A 258 -4.31 -19.47 6.72
CA GLN A 258 -4.57 -18.03 6.64
C GLN A 258 -5.91 -17.69 7.30
N ALA A 259 -6.96 -18.49 7.03
CA ALA A 259 -8.25 -18.37 7.68
C ALA A 259 -8.16 -18.53 9.22
N ALA A 260 -7.34 -19.47 9.70
CA ALA A 260 -7.08 -19.65 11.14
C ALA A 260 -6.36 -18.41 11.73
N GLY A 261 -5.38 -17.83 11.00
CA GLY A 261 -4.71 -16.61 11.41
C GLY A 261 -5.68 -15.44 11.59
N VAL A 262 -6.56 -15.21 10.61
CA VAL A 262 -7.59 -14.16 10.67
C VAL A 262 -8.57 -14.39 11.82
N LEU A 263 -9.05 -15.63 11.99
CA LEU A 263 -9.99 -15.97 13.08
C LEU A 263 -9.36 -15.86 14.48
N SER A 264 -8.04 -16.02 14.60
CA SER A 264 -7.33 -15.84 15.87
C SER A 264 -7.29 -14.39 16.36
N LEU A 265 -7.52 -13.41 15.46
CA LEU A 265 -7.63 -11.99 15.82
C LEU A 265 -8.95 -11.66 16.52
N LEU A 266 -9.97 -12.52 16.36
CA LEU A 266 -11.29 -12.30 16.92
C LEU A 266 -11.38 -12.88 18.34
N GLY A 267 -12.08 -12.17 19.22
CA GLY A 267 -12.49 -12.74 20.50
C GLY A 267 -13.39 -13.97 20.31
N ASN A 268 -13.44 -14.83 21.32
CA ASN A 268 -14.18 -16.12 21.27
C ASN A 268 -15.61 -16.02 20.73
N PRO A 269 -16.45 -15.04 21.11
CA PRO A 269 -17.81 -14.94 20.56
C PRO A 269 -17.83 -14.77 19.04
N GLY A 270 -17.01 -13.86 18.50
CA GLY A 270 -16.96 -13.59 17.06
C GLY A 270 -16.37 -14.76 16.25
N LYS A 271 -15.30 -15.38 16.77
CA LYS A 271 -14.68 -16.59 16.20
C LYS A 271 -15.70 -17.72 16.08
N ASP A 272 -16.46 -17.99 17.15
CA ASP A 272 -17.44 -19.08 17.18
C ASP A 272 -18.61 -18.83 16.22
N GLU A 273 -19.07 -17.60 16.07
CA GLU A 273 -20.13 -17.24 15.13
C GLU A 273 -19.68 -17.47 13.68
N LEU A 274 -18.49 -17.03 13.30
CA LEU A 274 -17.96 -17.23 11.97
C LEU A 274 -17.68 -18.71 11.67
N LEU A 275 -17.19 -19.46 12.63
CA LEU A 275 -16.98 -20.90 12.48
C LEU A 275 -18.29 -21.68 12.25
N LYS A 276 -19.44 -21.20 12.76
CA LYS A 276 -20.75 -21.84 12.50
C LYS A 276 -21.20 -21.72 11.05
N ILE A 277 -20.82 -20.64 10.37
CA ILE A 277 -21.23 -20.35 8.99
C ILE A 277 -20.36 -21.10 7.97
N VAL A 278 -19.17 -21.54 8.38
CA VAL A 278 -18.22 -22.25 7.52
C VAL A 278 -18.55 -23.73 7.44
N GLU A 279 -18.31 -24.36 6.27
CA GLU A 279 -18.56 -25.78 6.04
C GLU A 279 -17.86 -26.69 7.07
N PRO A 280 -18.52 -27.81 7.51
CA PRO A 280 -17.97 -28.64 8.59
C PRO A 280 -16.55 -29.14 8.33
N ALA A 281 -16.25 -29.60 7.11
CA ALA A 281 -14.91 -30.10 6.75
C ALA A 281 -13.84 -29.04 6.83
N PHE A 282 -14.12 -27.82 6.36
CA PHE A 282 -13.20 -26.69 6.42
C PHE A 282 -13.04 -26.17 7.85
N ARG A 283 -14.15 -26.13 8.61
CA ARG A 283 -14.17 -25.80 10.06
C ARG A 283 -13.25 -26.71 10.85
N MET A 284 -13.32 -28.02 10.66
CA MET A 284 -12.44 -28.98 11.36
C MET A 284 -10.96 -28.72 11.07
N LYS A 285 -10.61 -28.38 9.83
CA LYS A 285 -9.22 -28.02 9.47
C LYS A 285 -8.78 -26.75 10.20
N ILE A 286 -9.61 -25.71 10.19
CA ILE A 286 -9.30 -24.46 10.90
C ILE A 286 -9.16 -24.71 12.41
N GLN A 287 -10.10 -25.43 13.03
CA GLN A 287 -10.06 -25.74 14.46
C GLN A 287 -8.84 -26.56 14.85
N SER A 288 -8.43 -27.52 14.00
CA SER A 288 -7.19 -28.26 14.20
C SER A 288 -5.97 -27.33 14.22
N ILE A 289 -5.90 -26.38 13.28
CA ILE A 289 -4.80 -25.40 13.20
C ILE A 289 -4.82 -24.46 14.42
N LEU A 290 -5.98 -23.92 14.79
CA LEU A 290 -6.14 -23.07 15.97
C LEU A 290 -5.74 -23.80 17.25
N GLY A 291 -6.18 -25.04 17.43
CA GLY A 291 -5.81 -25.88 18.58
C GLY A 291 -4.30 -26.18 18.64
N GLN A 292 -3.63 -26.31 17.50
CA GLN A 292 -2.18 -26.45 17.43
C GLN A 292 -1.46 -25.13 17.73
N GLN A 293 -2.01 -23.99 17.28
CA GLN A 293 -1.44 -22.67 17.53
C GLN A 293 -1.51 -22.25 19.00
N GLU A 294 -2.53 -22.69 19.71
CA GLU A 294 -2.71 -22.39 21.15
C GLU A 294 -1.80 -23.25 22.04
N GLN A 295 -1.22 -24.36 21.55
CA GLN A 295 -0.67 -25.38 22.40
C GLN A 295 0.84 -25.45 22.54
N SER A 296 1.69 -24.88 21.68
CA SER A 296 3.14 -24.95 21.91
C SER A 296 3.99 -24.08 20.99
N ILE A 297 4.98 -23.39 21.54
CA ILE A 297 6.03 -22.69 20.78
C ILE A 297 6.87 -23.65 19.94
N THR A 298 6.86 -24.95 20.23
CA THR A 298 7.62 -25.98 19.50
C THR A 298 7.25 -26.05 18.03
N ASN A 299 6.00 -25.72 17.66
CA ASN A 299 5.54 -25.68 16.25
C ASN A 299 6.22 -24.60 15.43
N TYR A 300 6.87 -23.65 16.08
CA TYR A 300 7.57 -22.51 15.46
C TYR A 300 9.08 -22.64 15.55
N CYS A 301 9.57 -23.70 16.19
CA CYS A 301 10.98 -23.99 16.30
C CYS A 301 11.52 -24.67 15.05
N SER A 302 12.76 -24.40 14.72
CA SER A 302 13.51 -25.19 13.74
C SER A 302 14.36 -26.22 14.44
N GLY A 303 14.30 -27.48 13.99
CA GLY A 303 15.23 -28.54 14.37
C GLY A 303 16.52 -28.53 13.54
N ASP A 304 16.52 -27.81 12.42
CA ASP A 304 17.68 -27.70 11.51
C ASP A 304 18.65 -26.61 11.98
N ILE A 305 19.30 -26.88 13.10
CA ILE A 305 20.23 -26.02 13.82
C ILE A 305 21.62 -26.64 13.89
N LEU A 306 22.64 -25.85 14.19
CA LEU A 306 24.01 -26.32 14.38
C LEU A 306 24.17 -26.84 15.80
N LYS A 307 24.45 -28.15 15.94
CA LYS A 307 24.72 -28.83 17.23
C LYS A 307 26.10 -29.46 17.17
N PHE A 308 26.90 -29.24 18.21
CA PHE A 308 28.21 -29.82 18.35
C PHE A 308 28.50 -30.25 19.77
N HIS A 309 29.41 -31.21 19.93
CA HIS A 309 29.85 -31.70 21.21
C HIS A 309 30.84 -30.72 21.87
N PRO A 310 30.85 -30.54 23.20
CA PRO A 310 31.78 -29.64 23.91
C PRO A 310 33.25 -29.86 23.64
N ALA A 311 33.63 -31.09 23.31
CA ALA A 311 35.02 -31.46 22.98
C ALA A 311 35.44 -31.17 21.52
N ALA A 312 34.49 -30.78 20.65
CA ALA A 312 34.82 -30.37 19.27
C ALA A 312 35.69 -29.11 19.27
N THR A 313 36.61 -29.02 18.30
CA THR A 313 37.49 -27.88 18.16
C THR A 313 36.98 -26.88 17.14
N VAL A 314 37.41 -25.66 17.24
CA VAL A 314 37.00 -24.54 16.39
C VAL A 314 37.37 -24.81 14.92
N ASP A 315 38.57 -25.31 14.65
CA ASP A 315 39.08 -25.65 13.33
C ASP A 315 38.30 -26.82 12.72
N ASP A 316 37.97 -27.87 13.47
CA ASP A 316 37.12 -28.97 12.96
C ASP A 316 35.78 -28.48 12.38
N ILE A 317 35.21 -27.46 13.03
CA ILE A 317 33.93 -26.91 12.62
C ILE A 317 34.11 -25.93 11.42
N ARG A 318 35.12 -25.06 11.46
CA ARG A 318 35.41 -24.12 10.38
C ARG A 318 35.73 -24.79 9.07
N ASP A 319 36.58 -25.81 9.10
CA ASP A 319 37.01 -26.57 7.93
C ASP A 319 35.84 -27.29 7.23
N ASN A 320 34.88 -27.76 8.03
CA ASN A 320 33.69 -28.47 7.55
C ASN A 320 32.42 -27.61 7.50
N PHE A 321 32.53 -26.30 7.78
CA PHE A 321 31.36 -25.42 7.98
C PHE A 321 30.39 -25.43 6.81
N LYS A 322 30.90 -25.42 5.56
CA LYS A 322 30.08 -25.47 4.35
C LYS A 322 29.18 -26.70 4.29
N GLU A 323 29.66 -27.85 4.72
CA GLU A 323 28.87 -29.09 4.69
C GLU A 323 27.86 -29.14 5.84
N VAL A 324 28.27 -28.76 7.05
CA VAL A 324 27.39 -28.80 8.23
C VAL A 324 26.32 -27.72 8.20
N ALA A 325 26.57 -26.58 7.56
CA ALA A 325 25.61 -25.47 7.44
C ALA A 325 24.65 -25.59 6.24
N LYS A 326 24.95 -26.45 5.24
CA LYS A 326 24.28 -26.51 3.94
C LYS A 326 22.76 -26.66 4.01
N ASN A 327 22.26 -27.43 4.97
CA ASN A 327 20.84 -27.74 5.12
C ASN A 327 20.27 -27.19 6.43
N LYS A 328 20.88 -26.15 6.98
CA LYS A 328 20.44 -25.54 8.25
C LYS A 328 19.63 -24.28 7.98
N ASP A 329 18.46 -24.17 8.57
CA ASP A 329 17.58 -23.00 8.50
C ASP A 329 18.15 -21.80 9.23
N PHE A 330 18.98 -22.08 10.26
CA PHE A 330 19.51 -21.06 11.15
C PHE A 330 20.95 -21.42 11.57
N ILE A 331 21.89 -20.54 11.25
CA ILE A 331 23.33 -20.74 11.45
C ILE A 331 23.99 -19.68 12.35
N THR A 332 23.20 -18.72 12.88
CA THR A 332 23.75 -17.60 13.69
C THR A 332 24.34 -18.08 15.00
N TYR A 333 23.75 -19.13 15.57
CA TYR A 333 24.21 -19.75 16.81
C TYR A 333 24.58 -21.22 16.63
N ILE A 334 25.60 -21.61 17.37
CA ILE A 334 26.05 -23.00 17.52
C ILE A 334 25.66 -23.44 18.94
N TYR A 335 24.86 -24.48 19.02
CA TYR A 335 24.41 -25.05 20.29
C TYR A 335 25.35 -26.19 20.69
N VAL A 336 25.92 -26.07 21.89
CA VAL A 336 26.83 -27.08 22.42
C VAL A 336 26.05 -28.03 23.31
N VAL A 337 26.00 -29.30 22.89
CA VAL A 337 25.23 -30.35 23.56
C VAL A 337 26.09 -31.56 23.89
N ASP A 338 25.76 -32.24 25.00
CA ASP A 338 26.40 -33.49 25.36
C ASP A 338 25.92 -34.68 24.49
N SER A 339 26.43 -35.88 24.73
CA SER A 339 26.06 -37.11 24.02
C SER A 339 24.59 -37.52 24.21
N ARG A 340 23.84 -36.89 25.10
CA ARG A 340 22.40 -37.10 25.36
C ARG A 340 21.54 -35.97 24.85
N ASP A 341 22.12 -35.04 24.05
CA ASP A 341 21.49 -33.79 23.55
C ASP A 341 21.15 -32.78 24.67
N ILE A 342 21.77 -32.87 25.87
CA ILE A 342 21.61 -31.87 26.92
C ILE A 342 22.36 -30.61 26.52
N LEU A 343 21.67 -29.45 26.58
CA LEU A 343 22.25 -28.15 26.21
C LEU A 343 23.21 -27.68 27.30
N GLU A 344 24.51 -27.60 26.98
CA GLU A 344 25.57 -27.13 27.89
C GLU A 344 25.97 -25.67 27.64
N GLY A 345 25.79 -25.17 26.42
CA GLY A 345 26.18 -23.81 26.10
C GLY A 345 25.74 -23.37 24.69
N VAL A 346 26.00 -22.13 24.39
CA VAL A 346 25.79 -21.50 23.11
C VAL A 346 26.98 -20.65 22.71
N LEU A 347 27.25 -20.59 21.41
CA LEU A 347 28.31 -19.79 20.81
C LEU A 347 27.74 -19.09 19.59
N ASP A 348 28.03 -17.81 19.39
CA ASP A 348 27.63 -17.17 18.14
C ASP A 348 28.64 -17.46 17.02
N LEU A 349 28.19 -17.30 15.76
CA LEU A 349 29.04 -17.55 14.61
C LEU A 349 30.27 -16.65 14.57
N LYS A 350 30.16 -15.41 15.09
CA LYS A 350 31.29 -14.49 15.14
C LYS A 350 32.37 -14.99 16.09
N GLU A 351 31.97 -15.49 17.29
CA GLU A 351 32.87 -16.05 18.26
C GLU A 351 33.62 -17.26 17.68
N LEU A 352 32.90 -18.17 16.95
CA LEU A 352 33.54 -19.29 16.27
C LEU A 352 34.56 -18.81 15.22
N LEU A 353 34.22 -17.78 14.43
CA LEU A 353 35.11 -17.30 13.34
C LEU A 353 36.31 -16.51 13.84
N THR A 354 36.27 -15.97 15.05
CA THR A 354 37.35 -15.16 15.64
C THR A 354 38.21 -15.91 16.68
N ALA A 355 37.80 -17.09 17.07
CA ALA A 355 38.56 -17.90 18.03
C ALA A 355 39.81 -18.52 17.39
N ASP A 356 40.84 -18.88 18.21
CA ASP A 356 42.04 -19.54 17.74
C ASP A 356 41.80 -21.02 17.40
N ASP A 357 42.63 -21.56 16.53
CA ASP A 357 42.59 -22.98 16.13
C ASP A 357 42.93 -23.89 17.32
N GLY A 358 42.35 -25.09 17.34
CA GLY A 358 42.56 -26.07 18.39
C GLY A 358 41.83 -25.79 19.73
N VAL A 359 41.16 -24.62 19.85
CA VAL A 359 40.36 -24.32 21.05
C VAL A 359 39.07 -25.15 21.01
N LYS A 360 38.71 -25.74 22.16
CA LYS A 360 37.47 -26.52 22.30
C LYS A 360 36.29 -25.62 22.56
N LEU A 361 35.12 -26.02 22.05
CA LEU A 361 33.89 -25.25 22.20
C LEU A 361 33.53 -24.97 23.66
N LYS A 362 33.75 -25.93 24.54
CA LYS A 362 33.51 -25.75 26.01
C LYS A 362 34.29 -24.61 26.64
N ASP A 363 35.42 -24.23 26.04
CA ASP A 363 36.32 -23.21 26.62
C ASP A 363 35.95 -21.79 26.16
N ILE A 364 35.09 -21.68 25.13
CA ILE A 364 34.65 -20.38 24.55
C ILE A 364 33.14 -20.19 24.55
N MET A 365 32.34 -21.24 24.81
CA MET A 365 30.90 -21.15 24.85
C MET A 365 30.39 -20.34 26.06
N SER A 366 29.25 -19.68 25.90
CA SER A 366 28.49 -19.14 27.01
C SER A 366 27.67 -20.27 27.66
N ALA A 367 27.96 -20.59 28.92
CA ALA A 367 27.19 -21.59 29.67
C ALA A 367 25.88 -21.03 30.26
N SER A 368 25.74 -19.69 30.34
CA SER A 368 24.51 -19.04 30.79
C SER A 368 23.56 -18.87 29.59
N VAL A 369 22.85 -19.93 29.25
CA VAL A 369 21.96 -19.93 28.06
C VAL A 369 20.57 -19.50 28.46
N VAL A 370 20.08 -18.45 27.81
CA VAL A 370 18.65 -18.06 27.84
C VAL A 370 17.88 -19.08 26.97
N SER A 371 16.97 -19.84 27.57
CA SER A 371 16.20 -20.89 26.89
C SER A 371 14.72 -20.75 27.16
N LEU A 372 13.91 -21.36 26.30
CA LEU A 372 12.47 -21.53 26.42
C LEU A 372 12.14 -23.00 26.63
N THR A 373 10.96 -23.27 27.17
CA THR A 373 10.38 -24.62 27.26
C THR A 373 9.11 -24.72 26.41
N PRO A 374 8.62 -25.93 26.07
CA PRO A 374 7.37 -26.11 25.32
C PRO A 374 6.15 -25.45 25.96
N GLU A 375 6.18 -25.22 27.27
CA GLU A 375 5.11 -24.60 28.07
C GLU A 375 5.09 -23.07 27.98
N ASN A 376 6.20 -22.46 27.53
CA ASN A 376 6.23 -21.02 27.37
C ASN A 376 5.28 -20.56 26.26
N THR A 377 4.65 -19.42 26.50
CA THR A 377 3.78 -18.76 25.54
C THR A 377 4.59 -17.93 24.52
N MET A 378 4.00 -17.64 23.37
CA MET A 378 4.61 -16.73 22.39
C MET A 378 4.84 -15.32 22.94
N LYS A 379 3.99 -14.87 23.88
CA LYS A 379 4.16 -13.59 24.56
C LYS A 379 5.44 -13.58 25.39
N GLU A 380 5.65 -14.62 26.22
CA GLU A 380 6.88 -14.76 27.02
C GLU A 380 8.12 -14.87 26.13
N ALA A 381 8.04 -15.63 25.02
CA ALA A 381 9.11 -15.69 24.04
C ALA A 381 9.44 -14.31 23.46
N SER A 382 8.43 -13.52 23.10
CA SER A 382 8.59 -12.16 22.59
C SER A 382 9.26 -11.22 23.61
N GLU A 383 8.84 -11.29 24.88
CA GLU A 383 9.44 -10.52 25.96
C GLU A 383 10.92 -10.87 26.16
N MET A 384 11.28 -12.17 26.05
CA MET A 384 12.65 -12.63 26.12
C MET A 384 13.50 -12.12 24.94
N PHE A 385 12.99 -12.18 23.73
CA PHE A 385 13.67 -11.60 22.56
C PHE A 385 13.92 -10.11 22.71
N SER A 386 12.90 -9.37 23.16
CA SER A 386 13.01 -7.92 23.39
C SER A 386 14.01 -7.56 24.49
N ARG A 387 14.05 -8.37 25.55
CA ARG A 387 14.94 -8.16 26.70
C ARG A 387 16.41 -8.44 26.39
N TYR A 388 16.68 -9.52 25.65
CA TYR A 388 18.03 -10.02 25.43
C TYR A 388 18.61 -9.71 24.05
N GLY A 389 17.80 -9.20 23.11
CA GLY A 389 18.25 -8.83 21.75
C GLY A 389 18.75 -10.01 20.91
N LEU A 390 18.25 -11.22 21.18
CA LEU A 390 18.69 -12.44 20.53
C LEU A 390 18.07 -12.61 19.13
N SER A 391 18.74 -13.31 18.24
CA SER A 391 18.23 -13.69 16.92
C SER A 391 17.50 -15.03 16.91
N ALA A 392 17.79 -15.90 17.87
CA ALA A 392 17.06 -17.14 18.17
C ALA A 392 17.24 -17.52 19.63
N ILE A 393 16.26 -18.23 20.20
CA ILE A 393 16.33 -18.77 21.56
C ILE A 393 16.17 -20.30 21.47
N PRO A 394 17.06 -21.10 22.10
CA PRO A 394 16.91 -22.55 22.14
C PRO A 394 15.71 -22.94 22.98
N VAL A 395 15.04 -24.02 22.55
CA VAL A 395 13.94 -24.63 23.28
C VAL A 395 14.40 -25.99 23.80
N ILE A 396 14.26 -26.16 25.10
CA ILE A 396 14.70 -27.36 25.83
C ILE A 396 13.50 -28.04 26.50
N ASP A 397 13.56 -29.37 26.67
CA ASP A 397 12.57 -30.11 27.44
C ASP A 397 12.84 -30.06 28.96
N SER A 398 12.03 -30.78 29.74
CA SER A 398 12.16 -30.90 31.19
C SER A 398 13.50 -31.50 31.64
N ASP A 399 14.15 -32.28 30.78
CA ASP A 399 15.44 -32.91 31.00
C ASP A 399 16.62 -32.05 30.47
N SER A 400 16.36 -30.79 30.09
CA SER A 400 17.31 -29.86 29.48
C SER A 400 17.86 -30.31 28.11
N LYS A 401 17.17 -31.24 27.43
CA LYS A 401 17.53 -31.64 26.08
C LYS A 401 17.08 -30.60 25.05
N LEU A 402 17.93 -30.31 24.10
CA LEU A 402 17.68 -29.36 23.05
C LEU A 402 16.69 -29.91 22.01
N ILE A 403 15.47 -29.39 22.00
CA ILE A 403 14.41 -29.72 21.04
C ILE A 403 14.67 -29.02 19.70
N GLY A 404 15.05 -27.74 19.74
CA GLY A 404 15.29 -26.90 18.57
C GLY A 404 15.60 -25.47 18.98
N ALA A 405 15.50 -24.54 18.04
CA ALA A 405 15.58 -23.12 18.33
C ALA A 405 14.40 -22.37 17.72
N LEU A 406 13.89 -21.37 18.43
CA LEU A 406 12.86 -20.45 17.97
C LEU A 406 13.54 -19.21 17.36
N PRO A 407 13.49 -18.99 16.03
CA PRO A 407 14.03 -17.78 15.43
C PRO A 407 13.15 -16.57 15.70
N TYR A 408 13.74 -15.40 15.93
CA TYR A 408 13.03 -14.13 16.12
C TYR A 408 12.10 -13.80 14.94
N LYS A 409 12.52 -14.10 13.69
CA LYS A 409 11.69 -13.94 12.50
C LYS A 409 10.32 -14.61 12.60
N ASN A 410 10.23 -15.77 13.27
CA ASN A 410 8.98 -16.52 13.44
C ASN A 410 8.10 -15.84 14.51
N VAL A 411 8.68 -15.25 15.53
CA VAL A 411 7.96 -14.48 16.55
C VAL A 411 7.42 -13.18 15.96
N VAL A 412 8.22 -12.44 15.17
CA VAL A 412 7.78 -11.20 14.52
C VAL A 412 6.63 -11.44 13.54
N LYS A 413 6.70 -12.53 12.74
CA LYS A 413 5.57 -12.92 11.87
C LYS A 413 4.29 -13.19 12.65
N LEU A 414 4.41 -13.65 13.89
CA LEU A 414 3.28 -13.92 14.77
C LEU A 414 2.90 -12.70 15.63
N GLN A 415 3.84 -11.85 16.02
CA GLN A 415 3.55 -10.58 16.73
C GLN A 415 2.62 -9.68 15.92
N ARG A 416 2.79 -9.63 14.61
CA ARG A 416 1.80 -8.99 13.71
C ARG A 416 0.43 -9.64 13.75
N ARG A 417 0.31 -10.84 14.34
CA ARG A 417 -0.93 -11.61 14.42
C ARG A 417 -1.51 -11.73 15.84
N PHE A 418 -0.74 -11.43 16.90
CA PHE A 418 -1.11 -11.79 18.29
C PHE A 418 -0.88 -10.71 19.37
N LEU A 419 -0.27 -9.57 19.07
CA LEU A 419 0.19 -8.63 20.12
C LEU A 419 -0.38 -7.21 20.05
N ASP A 420 -1.44 -6.97 19.26
CA ASP A 420 -2.30 -5.80 19.41
C ASP A 420 -3.65 -6.24 20.08
#